data_8e23077a5df3d0332892e0141e539379
#
_entry.id   8e23077a5df3d0332892e0141e539379
#
_cell.length_a   1.000
_cell.length_b   1.000
_cell.length_c   1.000
_cell.angle_alpha   90.00
_cell.angle_beta   90.00
_cell.angle_gamma   90.00
#
_symmetry.space_group_name_H-M   'P 1'
#
loop_
_entity.id
_entity.type
_entity.pdbx_description
1 polymer ?
#
loop_
_entity_poly.entity_id
_entity_poly.type
_entity_poly.pdbx_seq_one_letter_code
_entity_poly.pdbx_strand_id
1 'polypeptide(L)'
;MKNRRWTGKRSWIVFGAVALILTALVVPYACAGTTGAVPFSGDNPSSGTRTVTIADITDFHGHIERGADNATAFTVADSHNPGNMIPVSTGDLVGGSPHESAVEKDQPTLDMAKAWGLTISAVGNHEFDRGVADFNNRIADPSNGIDWLCANTSAANKSSDGLLSHVRDSTIRTVNGKRIGFVGALTDAR
;
A
#
# COMPACT_ATOMS: atom_id res chain seq x y z
N MET A 1 -40.40 -45.50 0.96
CA MET A 1 -40.11 -44.10 1.27
C MET A 1 -38.88 -44.05 2.19
N LYS A 2 -37.67 -43.75 1.68
CA LYS A 2 -36.44 -43.71 2.45
C LYS A 2 -36.00 -42.23 2.60
N ASN A 3 -36.11 -41.70 3.83
CA ASN A 3 -35.59 -40.40 4.20
C ASN A 3 -34.07 -40.41 4.19
N ARG A 4 -33.45 -39.67 3.29
CA ARG A 4 -32.04 -39.37 3.35
C ARG A 4 -31.84 -38.06 4.16
N ARG A 5 -31.30 -38.18 5.35
CA ARG A 5 -30.76 -37.04 6.11
C ARG A 5 -29.50 -36.56 5.45
N TRP A 6 -29.52 -35.32 5.04
CA TRP A 6 -28.32 -34.59 4.60
C TRP A 6 -27.60 -34.06 5.87
N THR A 7 -26.45 -34.65 6.18
CA THR A 7 -25.52 -34.08 7.18
C THR A 7 -24.50 -33.23 6.43
N GLY A 8 -24.85 -31.97 6.27
CA GLY A 8 -23.89 -30.99 5.73
C GLY A 8 -22.84 -30.65 6.80
N LYS A 9 -21.62 -31.07 6.59
CA LYS A 9 -20.48 -30.56 7.35
C LYS A 9 -20.27 -29.10 6.91
N ARG A 10 -20.53 -28.16 7.80
CA ARG A 10 -20.15 -26.76 7.63
C ARG A 10 -18.62 -26.67 7.79
N SER A 11 -17.89 -26.56 6.67
CA SER A 11 -16.50 -26.11 6.70
C SER A 11 -16.51 -24.62 7.05
N TRP A 12 -16.01 -24.32 8.22
CA TRP A 12 -15.67 -22.94 8.57
C TRP A 12 -14.33 -22.64 7.91
N ILE A 13 -14.36 -21.87 6.83
CA ILE A 13 -13.14 -21.28 6.28
C ILE A 13 -12.84 -20.08 7.18
N VAL A 14 -11.84 -20.25 8.03
CA VAL A 14 -11.29 -19.16 8.83
C VAL A 14 -10.39 -18.36 7.88
N PHE A 15 -10.88 -17.22 7.43
CA PHE A 15 -10.01 -16.21 6.80
C PHE A 15 -9.15 -15.63 7.92
N GLY A 16 -7.91 -16.08 7.97
CA GLY A 16 -6.90 -15.45 8.78
C GLY A 16 -6.50 -14.12 8.16
N ALA A 17 -7.01 -13.02 8.70
CA ALA A 17 -6.44 -11.71 8.43
C ALA A 17 -5.00 -11.71 8.97
N VAL A 18 -4.01 -11.75 8.09
CA VAL A 18 -2.61 -11.50 8.46
C VAL A 18 -2.46 -9.99 8.59
N ALA A 19 -2.70 -9.48 9.78
CA ALA A 19 -2.30 -8.14 10.13
C ALA A 19 -0.76 -8.11 10.16
N LEU A 20 -0.16 -7.57 9.11
CA LEU A 20 1.28 -7.28 9.09
C LEU A 20 1.50 -6.05 9.96
N ILE A 21 1.81 -6.28 11.25
CA ILE A 21 2.28 -5.23 12.13
C ILE A 21 3.68 -4.84 11.63
N LEU A 22 3.78 -3.71 10.93
CA LEU A 22 5.06 -3.10 10.62
C LEU A 22 5.65 -2.54 11.91
N THR A 23 6.36 -3.39 12.67
CA THR A 23 7.28 -2.89 13.70
C THR A 23 8.42 -2.19 12.98
N ALA A 24 8.46 -0.87 13.07
CA ALA A 24 9.62 -0.09 12.67
C ALA A 24 10.79 -0.50 13.58
N LEU A 25 11.58 -1.48 13.13
CA LEU A 25 12.80 -1.89 13.80
C LEU A 25 13.83 -0.79 13.59
N VAL A 26 14.00 0.07 14.59
CA VAL A 26 15.16 0.94 14.66
C VAL A 26 16.35 0.05 15.04
N VAL A 27 17.04 -0.49 14.03
CA VAL A 27 18.29 -1.21 14.26
C VAL A 27 19.39 -0.18 14.45
N PRO A 28 20.01 -0.08 15.64
CA PRO A 28 21.28 0.62 15.75
C PRO A 28 22.36 -0.23 15.05
N TYR A 29 22.78 0.22 13.89
CA TYR A 29 23.89 -0.41 13.18
C TYR A 29 25.18 -0.07 13.94
N ALA A 30 25.62 -0.96 14.82
CA ALA A 30 26.98 -0.97 15.31
C ALA A 30 27.81 -1.81 14.32
N CYS A 31 28.43 -1.18 13.34
CA CYS A 31 29.39 -1.81 12.46
C CYS A 31 30.80 -1.57 13.04
N ALA A 32 31.37 -2.55 13.73
CA ALA A 32 32.79 -2.61 14.04
C ALA A 32 33.48 -3.33 12.88
N GLY A 33 34.37 -2.63 12.15
CA GLY A 33 35.20 -3.28 11.13
C GLY A 33 35.75 -2.30 10.09
N THR A 34 36.85 -1.72 10.39
CA THR A 34 38.02 -1.23 9.60
C THR A 34 37.80 -0.75 8.13
N THR A 35 38.24 0.53 7.98
CA THR A 35 38.89 1.20 6.84
C THR A 35 38.01 1.52 5.64
N GLY A 36 37.63 2.80 5.58
CA GLY A 36 37.02 3.45 4.43
C GLY A 36 35.82 4.33 4.82
N ALA A 37 35.93 5.09 5.90
CA ALA A 37 34.90 6.04 6.30
C ALA A 37 34.87 7.18 5.28
N VAL A 38 33.87 7.16 4.38
CA VAL A 38 33.36 8.41 3.81
C VAL A 38 32.73 9.19 4.97
N PRO A 39 33.18 10.44 5.22
CA PRO A 39 32.56 11.22 6.28
C PRO A 39 31.11 11.48 5.90
N PHE A 40 30.18 10.74 6.53
CA PHE A 40 28.81 11.15 6.59
C PHE A 40 28.80 12.39 7.49
N SER A 41 28.65 13.57 6.90
CA SER A 41 28.44 14.80 7.63
C SER A 41 27.11 14.66 8.36
N GLY A 42 27.13 14.05 9.52
CA GLY A 42 26.00 13.87 10.38
C GLY A 42 25.68 15.21 11.02
N ASP A 43 24.68 15.90 10.55
CA ASP A 43 23.97 16.83 11.39
C ASP A 43 23.58 16.06 12.66
N ASN A 44 24.15 16.48 13.78
CA ASN A 44 23.85 15.92 15.09
C ASN A 44 22.37 16.07 15.37
N PRO A 45 21.52 15.03 15.28
CA PRO A 45 20.12 15.20 15.52
C PRO A 45 19.97 15.51 17.00
N SER A 46 19.52 16.73 17.30
CA SER A 46 19.02 17.06 18.62
C SER A 46 18.22 15.86 19.15
N SER A 47 18.50 15.40 20.33
CA SER A 47 18.04 14.14 20.97
C SER A 47 16.54 14.12 21.29
N GLY A 48 15.70 14.65 20.40
CA GLY A 48 14.24 14.63 20.52
C GLY A 48 13.64 13.46 19.72
N THR A 49 12.73 12.74 20.33
CA THR A 49 11.86 11.78 19.64
C THR A 49 11.04 12.53 18.59
N ARG A 50 11.02 12.05 17.36
CA ARG A 50 10.16 12.57 16.29
C ARG A 50 9.11 11.53 15.94
N THR A 51 7.85 11.92 16.01
CA THR A 51 6.73 11.06 15.67
C THR A 51 6.35 11.26 14.21
N VAL A 52 6.09 10.16 13.50
CA VAL A 52 5.48 10.14 12.19
C VAL A 52 4.24 9.26 12.27
N THR A 53 3.16 9.71 11.67
CA THR A 53 1.91 8.96 11.59
C THR A 53 1.84 8.27 10.22
N ILE A 54 1.59 6.98 10.19
CA ILE A 54 1.26 6.23 8.97
C ILE A 54 -0.21 5.86 9.10
N ALA A 55 -1.03 6.35 8.16
CA ALA A 55 -2.45 6.03 8.10
C ALA A 55 -2.68 5.10 6.89
N ASP A 56 -3.16 3.91 7.16
CA ASP A 56 -3.33 2.85 6.16
C ASP A 56 -4.80 2.58 5.85
N ILE A 57 -5.05 2.33 4.57
CA ILE A 57 -6.31 1.78 4.08
C ILE A 57 -6.03 0.48 3.34
N THR A 58 -6.79 -0.57 3.64
CA THR A 58 -6.67 -1.88 3.00
C THR A 58 -8.02 -2.31 2.46
N ASP A 59 -8.00 -3.08 1.37
CA ASP A 59 -9.21 -3.71 0.82
C ASP A 59 -10.36 -2.71 0.61
N PHE A 60 -10.04 -1.56 0.04
CA PHE A 60 -11.06 -0.52 -0.21
C PHE A 60 -12.02 -0.92 -1.33
N HIS A 61 -11.53 -1.67 -2.34
CA HIS A 61 -12.31 -2.24 -3.41
C HIS A 61 -13.31 -1.26 -4.04
N GLY A 62 -12.86 -0.03 -4.29
CA GLY A 62 -13.72 0.96 -4.94
C GLY A 62 -15.01 1.32 -4.21
N HIS A 63 -15.08 1.12 -2.90
CA HIS A 63 -16.22 1.48 -2.05
C HIS A 63 -16.33 2.99 -1.87
N ILE A 64 -16.61 3.71 -2.99
CA ILE A 64 -16.65 5.18 -3.03
C ILE A 64 -17.69 5.80 -2.11
N GLU A 65 -18.73 5.06 -1.73
CA GLU A 65 -19.70 5.48 -0.72
C GLU A 65 -19.07 5.67 0.68
N ARG A 66 -17.91 5.05 0.93
CA ARG A 66 -17.11 5.21 2.15
C ARG A 66 -16.10 6.34 2.07
N GLY A 67 -16.05 7.05 0.95
CA GLY A 67 -15.04 8.08 0.68
C GLY A 67 -14.99 9.18 1.72
N ALA A 68 -16.13 9.66 2.19
CA ALA A 68 -16.21 10.70 3.22
C ALA A 68 -15.75 10.19 4.60
N ASP A 69 -16.08 8.95 4.93
CA ASP A 69 -15.66 8.31 6.19
C ASP A 69 -14.13 8.20 6.25
N ASN A 70 -13.51 7.73 5.15
CA ASN A 70 -12.06 7.60 5.04
C ASN A 70 -11.36 8.96 5.04
N ALA A 71 -11.91 9.97 4.35
CA ALA A 71 -11.39 11.34 4.40
C ALA A 71 -11.40 11.89 5.84
N THR A 72 -12.47 11.62 6.58
CA THR A 72 -12.58 12.00 7.98
C THR A 72 -11.54 11.27 8.82
N ALA A 73 -11.36 9.95 8.63
CA ALA A 73 -10.38 9.15 9.37
C ALA A 73 -8.95 9.66 9.13
N PHE A 74 -8.58 9.97 7.87
CA PHE A 74 -7.28 10.55 7.55
C PHE A 74 -7.12 11.96 8.18
N THR A 75 -8.15 12.79 8.15
CA THR A 75 -8.12 14.12 8.78
C THR A 75 -7.90 14.01 10.29
N VAL A 76 -8.59 13.09 10.95
CA VAL A 76 -8.41 12.82 12.38
C VAL A 76 -7.00 12.32 12.67
N ALA A 77 -6.50 11.38 11.86
CA ALA A 77 -5.14 10.86 12.02
C ALA A 77 -4.08 11.97 11.87
N ASP A 78 -4.23 12.86 10.88
CA ASP A 78 -3.33 14.01 10.70
C ASP A 78 -3.42 14.99 11.86
N SER A 79 -4.61 15.22 12.43
CA SER A 79 -4.81 16.14 13.54
C SER A 79 -4.00 15.80 14.80
N HIS A 80 -3.64 14.53 14.99
CA HIS A 80 -2.79 14.09 16.11
C HIS A 80 -1.31 14.41 15.91
N ASN A 81 -0.88 14.65 14.67
CA ASN A 81 0.52 14.96 14.34
C ASN A 81 0.56 15.75 13.00
N PRO A 82 0.06 17.00 12.99
CA PRO A 82 -0.22 17.73 11.77
C PRO A 82 0.98 17.87 10.83
N GLY A 83 0.76 17.53 9.56
CA GLY A 83 1.76 17.61 8.51
C GLY A 83 2.86 16.53 8.59
N ASN A 84 2.74 15.56 9.50
CA ASN A 84 3.67 14.45 9.64
C ASN A 84 2.99 13.09 9.46
N MET A 85 1.87 13.06 8.73
CA MET A 85 1.17 11.86 8.34
C MET A 85 1.56 11.45 6.92
N ILE A 86 1.63 10.14 6.69
CA ILE A 86 1.78 9.52 5.37
C ILE A 86 0.58 8.61 5.18
N PRO A 87 -0.39 8.96 4.30
CA PRO A 87 -1.45 8.05 3.92
C PRO A 87 -0.91 7.02 2.94
N VAL A 88 -1.22 5.76 3.17
CA VAL A 88 -0.80 4.63 2.35
C VAL A 88 -1.97 3.68 2.10
N SER A 89 -1.81 2.79 1.12
CA SER A 89 -2.69 1.63 0.94
C SER A 89 -1.85 0.35 0.92
N THR A 90 -2.36 -0.71 1.52
CA THR A 90 -1.71 -2.03 1.52
C THR A 90 -2.24 -2.96 0.43
N GLY A 91 -2.95 -2.42 -0.56
CA GLY A 91 -3.44 -3.12 -1.75
C GLY A 91 -4.95 -3.29 -1.76
N ASP A 92 -5.44 -3.87 -2.86
CA ASP A 92 -6.87 -4.02 -3.16
C ASP A 92 -7.64 -2.69 -3.03
N LEU A 93 -7.00 -1.62 -3.51
CA LEU A 93 -7.60 -0.29 -3.55
C LEU A 93 -8.71 -0.25 -4.59
N VAL A 94 -8.49 -0.90 -5.73
CA VAL A 94 -9.40 -1.05 -6.86
C VAL A 94 -9.68 -2.52 -7.16
N GLY A 95 -10.68 -2.79 -8.00
CA GLY A 95 -11.10 -4.15 -8.36
C GLY A 95 -12.02 -4.79 -7.32
N GLY A 96 -12.78 -5.81 -7.72
CA GLY A 96 -13.89 -6.32 -6.89
C GLY A 96 -14.95 -5.27 -6.54
N SER A 97 -14.95 -4.15 -7.22
CA SER A 97 -15.61 -2.90 -6.85
C SER A 97 -17.12 -2.96 -7.03
N PRO A 98 -17.89 -2.23 -6.19
CA PRO A 98 -19.31 -1.95 -6.43
C PRO A 98 -19.54 -1.30 -7.79
N HIS A 99 -20.79 -1.41 -8.28
CA HIS A 99 -21.18 -0.94 -9.60
C HIS A 99 -20.80 0.53 -9.85
N GLU A 100 -20.96 1.37 -8.84
CA GLU A 100 -20.74 2.82 -8.90
C GLU A 100 -19.29 3.19 -9.25
N SER A 101 -18.31 2.40 -8.79
CA SER A 101 -16.91 2.57 -9.15
C SER A 101 -16.55 1.75 -10.39
N ALA A 102 -17.06 0.50 -10.46
CA ALA A 102 -16.72 -0.45 -11.52
C ALA A 102 -17.13 0.03 -12.92
N VAL A 103 -18.26 0.71 -13.06
CA VAL A 103 -18.76 1.23 -14.35
C VAL A 103 -17.80 2.26 -14.95
N GLU A 104 -17.12 3.02 -14.12
CA GLU A 104 -16.09 4.00 -14.50
C GLU A 104 -14.68 3.42 -14.38
N LYS A 105 -14.57 2.09 -14.35
CA LYS A 105 -13.30 1.36 -14.28
C LYS A 105 -12.44 1.80 -13.09
N ASP A 106 -13.06 2.11 -11.97
CA ASP A 106 -12.43 2.55 -10.71
C ASP A 106 -11.71 3.92 -10.78
N GLN A 107 -12.00 4.73 -11.81
CA GLN A 107 -11.48 6.09 -11.85
C GLN A 107 -11.92 6.93 -10.64
N PRO A 108 -13.19 6.86 -10.19
CA PRO A 108 -13.61 7.58 -8.98
C PRO A 108 -12.80 7.22 -7.74
N THR A 109 -12.37 5.96 -7.62
CA THR A 109 -11.50 5.51 -6.53
C THR A 109 -10.13 6.17 -6.57
N LEU A 110 -9.51 6.26 -7.76
CA LEU A 110 -8.22 6.93 -7.92
C LEU A 110 -8.32 8.43 -7.61
N ASP A 111 -9.40 9.06 -8.03
CA ASP A 111 -9.65 10.48 -7.75
C ASP A 111 -9.83 10.73 -6.24
N MET A 112 -10.53 9.83 -5.55
CA MET A 112 -10.66 9.85 -4.09
C MET A 112 -9.31 9.65 -3.40
N ALA A 113 -8.56 8.63 -3.78
CA ALA A 113 -7.23 8.36 -3.22
C ALA A 113 -6.34 9.59 -3.33
N LYS A 114 -6.36 10.25 -4.48
CA LYS A 114 -5.66 11.53 -4.69
C LYS A 114 -6.16 12.63 -3.76
N ALA A 115 -7.47 12.76 -3.58
CA ALA A 115 -8.06 13.75 -2.68
C ALA A 115 -7.69 13.50 -1.21
N TRP A 116 -7.49 12.25 -0.79
CA TRP A 116 -6.98 11.90 0.54
C TRP A 116 -5.48 12.14 0.70
N GLY A 117 -4.77 12.47 -0.38
CA GLY A 117 -3.31 12.63 -0.38
C GLY A 117 -2.57 11.30 -0.35
N LEU A 118 -3.23 10.18 -0.74
CA LEU A 118 -2.60 8.87 -0.84
C LEU A 118 -1.59 8.89 -1.99
N THR A 119 -0.32 8.57 -1.68
CA THR A 119 0.77 8.61 -2.66
C THR A 119 1.56 7.31 -2.72
N ILE A 120 1.20 6.32 -1.93
CA ILE A 120 1.87 5.02 -1.87
C ILE A 120 0.79 3.94 -1.75
N SER A 121 0.88 2.91 -2.59
CA SER A 121 0.06 1.71 -2.46
C SER A 121 0.90 0.46 -2.72
N ALA A 122 0.72 -0.59 -1.93
CA ALA A 122 1.12 -1.91 -2.39
C ALA A 122 0.18 -2.35 -3.51
N VAL A 123 0.64 -3.28 -4.35
CA VAL A 123 -0.20 -3.95 -5.34
C VAL A 123 -0.87 -5.13 -4.65
N GLY A 124 -2.20 -5.20 -4.69
CA GLY A 124 -2.97 -6.37 -4.29
C GLY A 124 -3.36 -7.23 -5.49
N ASN A 125 -4.10 -8.30 -5.28
CA ASN A 125 -4.51 -9.18 -6.37
C ASN A 125 -5.64 -8.60 -7.22
N HIS A 126 -6.50 -7.78 -6.63
CA HIS A 126 -7.63 -7.17 -7.32
C HIS A 126 -7.25 -5.99 -8.23
N GLU A 127 -6.06 -5.42 -8.05
CA GLU A 127 -5.52 -4.47 -9.03
C GLU A 127 -5.44 -5.06 -10.44
N PHE A 128 -5.40 -6.38 -10.56
CA PHE A 128 -5.31 -7.09 -11.85
C PHE A 128 -6.65 -7.60 -12.39
N ASP A 129 -7.79 -7.28 -11.80
CA ASP A 129 -9.11 -7.77 -12.22
C ASP A 129 -9.44 -7.43 -13.68
N ARG A 130 -8.91 -6.32 -14.20
CA ARG A 130 -9.04 -5.91 -15.61
C ARG A 130 -7.81 -6.25 -16.46
N GLY A 131 -6.91 -7.04 -15.92
CA GLY A 131 -5.67 -7.48 -16.55
C GLY A 131 -4.48 -6.56 -16.28
N VAL A 132 -3.29 -7.15 -16.40
CA VAL A 132 -2.01 -6.49 -16.10
C VAL A 132 -1.80 -5.22 -16.91
N ALA A 133 -2.22 -5.23 -18.18
CA ALA A 133 -2.06 -4.08 -19.06
C ALA A 133 -2.92 -2.88 -18.62
N ASP A 134 -4.16 -3.11 -18.19
CA ASP A 134 -5.02 -2.05 -17.64
C ASP A 134 -4.43 -1.48 -16.36
N PHE A 135 -4.00 -2.35 -15.46
CA PHE A 135 -3.34 -1.92 -14.25
C PHE A 135 -2.12 -1.04 -14.55
N ASN A 136 -1.17 -1.53 -15.34
CA ASN A 136 0.07 -0.80 -15.61
C ASN A 136 -0.16 0.53 -16.32
N ASN A 137 -1.04 0.55 -17.34
CA ASN A 137 -1.15 1.71 -18.24
C ASN A 137 -2.18 2.74 -17.77
N ARG A 138 -3.05 2.39 -16.81
CA ARG A 138 -4.10 3.28 -16.33
C ARG A 138 -4.08 3.46 -14.81
N ILE A 139 -4.14 2.36 -14.05
CA ILE A 139 -4.17 2.45 -12.58
C ILE A 139 -2.80 2.92 -12.05
N ALA A 140 -1.72 2.28 -12.49
CA ALA A 140 -0.36 2.60 -12.08
C ALA A 140 0.29 3.71 -12.90
N ASP A 141 -0.49 4.38 -13.78
CA ASP A 141 0.03 5.54 -14.52
C ASP A 141 0.55 6.60 -13.55
N PRO A 142 1.78 7.10 -13.74
CA PRO A 142 2.39 8.09 -12.85
C PRO A 142 1.59 9.37 -12.67
N SER A 143 0.71 9.72 -13.62
CA SER A 143 -0.17 10.90 -13.52
C SER A 143 -1.20 10.80 -12.39
N ASN A 144 -1.49 9.58 -11.92
CA ASN A 144 -2.34 9.36 -10.74
C ASN A 144 -1.64 9.74 -9.43
N GLY A 145 -0.31 9.90 -9.43
CA GLY A 145 0.45 10.36 -8.28
C GLY A 145 0.66 9.32 -7.18
N ILE A 146 0.39 8.05 -7.47
CA ILE A 146 0.55 6.92 -6.54
C ILE A 146 1.77 6.10 -6.95
N ASP A 147 2.73 5.91 -6.04
CA ASP A 147 3.80 4.93 -6.18
C ASP A 147 3.25 3.54 -5.85
N TRP A 148 3.08 2.70 -6.86
CA TRP A 148 2.67 1.30 -6.71
C TRP A 148 3.88 0.42 -6.44
N LEU A 149 3.82 -0.36 -5.36
CA LEU A 149 4.96 -1.12 -4.84
C LEU A 149 4.71 -2.63 -4.89
N CYS A 150 5.66 -3.37 -5.50
CA CYS A 150 5.66 -4.83 -5.50
C CYS A 150 7.10 -5.36 -5.67
N ALA A 151 7.77 -5.66 -4.57
CA ALA A 151 9.18 -6.09 -4.58
C ALA A 151 9.35 -7.55 -5.04
N ASN A 152 8.34 -8.39 -4.88
CA ASN A 152 8.42 -9.82 -5.21
C ASN A 152 7.99 -10.18 -6.64
N THR A 153 7.84 -9.19 -7.52
CA THR A 153 7.73 -9.47 -8.97
C THR A 153 9.10 -9.41 -9.64
N SER A 154 9.24 -10.05 -10.82
CA SER A 154 10.54 -10.12 -11.50
C SER A 154 11.00 -8.75 -12.01
N ALA A 155 12.32 -8.53 -12.02
CA ALA A 155 12.91 -7.32 -12.57
C ALA A 155 12.58 -7.11 -14.07
N ALA A 156 12.41 -8.20 -14.83
CA ALA A 156 12.02 -8.13 -16.23
C ALA A 156 10.63 -7.53 -16.42
N ASN A 157 9.67 -7.83 -15.52
CA ASN A 157 8.33 -7.25 -15.57
C ASN A 157 8.34 -5.74 -15.25
N LYS A 158 9.33 -5.26 -14.52
CA LYS A 158 9.48 -3.85 -14.12
C LYS A 158 10.43 -3.04 -15.01
N SER A 159 11.01 -3.65 -16.04
CA SER A 159 11.79 -2.91 -17.04
C SER A 159 10.89 -1.96 -17.83
N SER A 160 11.50 -1.00 -18.56
CA SER A 160 10.76 -0.02 -19.39
C SER A 160 9.80 -0.68 -20.38
N ASP A 161 10.14 -1.87 -20.86
CA ASP A 161 9.34 -2.66 -21.81
C ASP A 161 8.55 -3.76 -21.11
N GLY A 162 8.59 -3.82 -19.78
CA GLY A 162 7.93 -4.84 -18.98
C GLY A 162 6.44 -4.55 -18.75
N LEU A 163 5.72 -5.61 -18.41
CA LEU A 163 4.27 -5.55 -18.15
C LEU A 163 3.90 -4.69 -16.93
N LEU A 164 4.85 -4.41 -16.04
CA LEU A 164 4.68 -3.64 -14.81
C LEU A 164 5.72 -2.51 -14.71
N SER A 165 5.95 -1.82 -15.82
CA SER A 165 6.98 -0.77 -15.92
C SER A 165 6.76 0.42 -14.97
N HIS A 166 5.53 0.64 -14.50
CA HIS A 166 5.18 1.70 -13.56
C HIS A 166 5.20 1.24 -12.09
N VAL A 167 5.50 -0.05 -11.82
CA VAL A 167 5.59 -0.61 -10.48
C VAL A 167 7.04 -0.57 -9.97
N ARG A 168 7.21 -0.25 -8.70
CA ARG A 168 8.53 -0.16 -8.03
C ARG A 168 8.66 -1.22 -6.94
N ASP A 169 9.89 -1.54 -6.56
CA ASP A 169 10.15 -2.41 -5.40
C ASP A 169 9.84 -1.68 -4.10
N SER A 170 10.23 -0.40 -4.05
CA SER A 170 10.17 0.41 -2.84
C SER A 170 10.14 1.90 -3.19
N THR A 171 9.76 2.70 -2.22
CA THR A 171 9.88 4.17 -2.27
C THR A 171 10.32 4.71 -0.92
N ILE A 172 10.84 5.94 -0.90
CA ILE A 172 11.24 6.63 0.33
C ILE A 172 10.46 7.93 0.45
N ARG A 173 9.93 8.20 1.62
CA ARG A 173 9.35 9.49 1.98
C ARG A 173 10.14 10.12 3.12
N THR A 174 10.27 11.44 3.07
CA THR A 174 10.89 12.21 4.16
C THR A 174 9.81 12.98 4.87
N VAL A 175 9.55 12.65 6.13
CA VAL A 175 8.54 13.28 6.95
C VAL A 175 9.15 13.59 8.32
N ASN A 176 8.88 14.76 8.84
CA ASN A 176 9.42 15.24 10.13
C ASN A 176 10.95 15.09 10.23
N GLY A 177 11.68 15.28 9.09
CA GLY A 177 13.13 15.11 9.01
C GLY A 177 13.63 13.67 9.13
N LYS A 178 12.74 12.67 9.03
CA LYS A 178 13.08 11.25 8.98
C LYS A 178 12.81 10.69 7.60
N ARG A 179 13.72 9.84 7.12
CA ARG A 179 13.54 9.07 5.88
C ARG A 179 12.93 7.73 6.24
N ILE A 180 11.79 7.42 5.63
CA ILE A 180 11.03 6.19 5.84
C ILE A 180 10.96 5.46 4.51
N GLY A 181 11.43 4.21 4.49
CA GLY A 181 11.32 3.32 3.32
C GLY A 181 10.05 2.51 3.39
N PHE A 182 9.37 2.39 2.25
CA PHE A 182 8.21 1.53 2.03
C PHE A 182 8.56 0.48 1.00
N VAL A 183 8.21 -0.75 1.29
CA VAL A 183 8.40 -1.91 0.40
C VAL A 183 7.06 -2.61 0.29
N GLY A 184 6.57 -2.84 -0.92
CA GLY A 184 5.35 -3.59 -1.17
C GLY A 184 5.65 -5.05 -1.51
N ALA A 185 4.71 -5.93 -1.21
CA ALA A 185 4.74 -7.32 -1.66
C ALA A 185 3.32 -7.78 -1.96
N LEU A 186 3.16 -8.52 -3.05
CA LEU A 186 1.90 -9.14 -3.47
C LEU A 186 1.86 -10.59 -2.97
N THR A 187 0.68 -11.05 -2.56
CA THR A 187 0.46 -12.47 -2.28
C THR A 187 0.57 -13.28 -3.57
N ASP A 188 1.15 -14.47 -3.48
CA ASP A 188 1.12 -15.44 -4.58
C ASP A 188 -0.27 -16.11 -4.57
N ALA A 189 -1.19 -15.58 -5.36
CA ALA A 189 -2.50 -16.18 -5.55
C ALA A 189 -2.35 -17.37 -6.50
N ARG A 190 -2.29 -18.59 -5.95
CA ARG A 190 -2.39 -19.85 -6.71
C ARG A 190 -3.82 -20.30 -6.82
#